data_7c13c84087b9e0ba1e181c5863673f30
#
_entry.id   7c13c84087b9e0ba1e181c5863673f30
#
_cell.length_a   1.000
_cell.length_b   1.000
_cell.length_c   1.000
_cell.angle_alpha   90.00
_cell.angle_beta   90.00
_cell.angle_gamma   90.00
#
_symmetry.space_group_name_H-M   'P 1'
#
loop_
_entity.id
_entity.type
_entity.pdbx_description
1 polymer ?
#
loop_
_entity_poly.entity_id
_entity_poly.type
_entity_poly.pdbx_seq_one_letter_code
_entity_poly.pdbx_strand_id
1 'polypeptide(L)'
;MLIQSNSSFWSQVDRLLPSELRIEDAIPYLSGTPGGKKTVIRFFRSGDSTPKLVLKGSRDASCQRALELEVNVLRFLQSRVQEGIDLGFSTPVPVRSFEDGGWHYTTETAAQGQPLSELIFLHSPRARWNILHNELLRALQSAVKIPNAFPGQTAVREIPRTWYKLPNCVSLERQLQVELALETAKWVDARLCAHGDFTIENVFSESSSGKVSVIDWDLPMLGVPPLYDAFTLLLSSLPALDLEPEETTGEDLLLTQFRAAFFGTGRWAVATRGLLQRITPGDASGLWLQMLVCLLIRSNYFLWRQPAIGKQYCRLLEMAGNHRERFVLHRSC
;
A
#
# COMPACT_ATOMS: atom_id res chain seq x y z
N MET A 1 20.19 24.59 1.91
CA MET A 1 19.24 25.40 2.70
C MET A 1 19.53 25.14 4.16
N LEU A 2 20.26 26.03 4.82
CA LEU A 2 20.59 25.91 6.25
C LEU A 2 19.26 26.05 7.02
N ILE A 3 18.85 24.98 7.68
CA ILE A 3 17.75 24.99 8.64
C ILE A 3 18.21 25.94 9.76
N GLN A 4 17.68 27.17 9.77
CA GLN A 4 17.88 28.07 10.91
C GLN A 4 17.40 27.29 12.15
N SER A 5 18.31 27.03 13.06
CA SER A 5 18.10 26.23 14.24
C SER A 5 17.08 26.92 15.15
N ASN A 6 15.82 26.55 14.99
CA ASN A 6 14.83 26.83 16.01
C ASN A 6 15.19 25.89 17.19
N SER A 7 15.86 26.45 18.20
CA SER A 7 16.43 25.68 19.31
C SER A 7 15.37 24.81 20.03
N SER A 8 14.11 25.23 19.98
CA SER A 8 12.99 24.52 20.58
C SER A 8 12.64 23.22 19.82
N PHE A 9 12.57 23.24 18.49
CA PHE A 9 12.30 22.08 17.65
C PHE A 9 13.36 20.98 17.84
N TRP A 10 14.64 21.32 17.67
CA TRP A 10 15.72 20.35 17.80
C TRP A 10 15.84 19.80 19.21
N SER A 11 15.61 20.62 20.26
CA SER A 11 15.56 20.16 21.63
C SER A 11 14.39 19.18 21.89
N GLN A 12 13.27 19.32 21.21
CA GLN A 12 12.18 18.35 21.29
C GLN A 12 12.56 17.06 20.57
N VAL A 13 13.13 17.14 19.37
CA VAL A 13 13.57 15.98 18.59
C VAL A 13 14.61 15.17 19.36
N ASP A 14 15.62 15.83 19.96
CA ASP A 14 16.68 15.16 20.73
C ASP A 14 16.14 14.29 21.88
N ARG A 15 15.07 14.75 22.56
CA ARG A 15 14.41 13.98 23.62
C ARG A 15 13.64 12.76 23.11
N LEU A 16 13.41 12.67 21.81
CA LEU A 16 12.66 11.58 21.19
C LEU A 16 13.55 10.55 20.52
N LEU A 17 14.84 10.89 20.34
CA LEU A 17 15.80 9.95 19.78
C LEU A 17 16.01 8.79 20.75
N PRO A 18 16.21 7.56 20.23
CA PRO A 18 16.66 6.44 21.05
C PRO A 18 17.91 6.79 21.85
N SER A 19 18.07 6.20 23.02
CA SER A 19 19.18 6.51 23.95
C SER A 19 20.58 6.35 23.34
N GLU A 20 20.69 5.48 22.34
CA GLU A 20 21.90 5.22 21.56
C GLU A 20 22.16 6.21 20.42
N LEU A 21 21.24 7.16 20.18
CA LEU A 21 21.34 8.16 19.13
C LEU A 21 21.16 9.56 19.73
N ARG A 22 22.21 10.38 19.64
CA ARG A 22 22.14 11.81 19.97
C ARG A 22 21.85 12.62 18.72
N ILE A 23 21.22 13.79 18.88
CA ILE A 23 20.91 14.68 17.73
C ILE A 23 22.19 15.11 17.00
N GLU A 24 23.29 15.29 17.70
CA GLU A 24 24.60 15.63 17.17
C GLU A 24 25.24 14.54 16.31
N ASP A 25 24.88 13.26 16.59
CA ASP A 25 25.34 12.08 15.87
C ASP A 25 24.34 11.63 14.79
N ALA A 26 23.14 12.24 14.77
CA ALA A 26 22.07 11.88 13.87
C ALA A 26 22.23 12.58 12.52
N ILE A 27 22.10 11.82 11.43
CA ILE A 27 22.05 12.34 10.08
C ILE A 27 20.58 12.45 9.65
N PRO A 28 20.00 13.67 9.58
CA PRO A 28 18.64 13.85 9.10
C PRO A 28 18.59 13.75 7.58
N TYR A 29 17.73 12.88 7.06
CA TYR A 29 17.41 12.79 5.65
C TYR A 29 15.98 13.27 5.41
N LEU A 30 15.84 14.37 4.68
CA LEU A 30 14.55 14.96 4.32
C LEU A 30 14.02 14.30 3.06
N SER A 31 12.84 13.72 3.14
CA SER A 31 12.11 13.22 1.98
C SER A 31 10.72 13.86 1.93
N GLY A 32 10.24 14.09 0.73
CA GLY A 32 8.91 14.65 0.47
C GLY A 32 8.76 14.95 -1.01
N THR A 33 7.54 14.95 -1.50
CA THR A 33 7.24 15.43 -2.86
C THR A 33 7.40 16.95 -2.91
N PRO A 34 8.10 17.52 -3.89
CA PRO A 34 8.12 18.96 -4.08
C PRO A 34 6.69 19.52 -4.15
N GLY A 35 6.36 20.48 -3.28
CA GLY A 35 4.99 20.98 -3.12
C GLY A 35 4.06 20.08 -2.30
N GLY A 36 4.56 18.97 -1.74
CA GLY A 36 3.81 18.08 -0.85
C GLY A 36 3.48 18.75 0.48
N LYS A 37 2.30 18.43 1.01
CA LYS A 37 1.80 18.97 2.27
C LYS A 37 2.38 18.27 3.50
N LYS A 38 3.02 17.12 3.32
CA LYS A 38 3.63 16.27 4.35
C LYS A 38 5.15 16.26 4.18
N THR A 39 5.87 16.49 5.24
CA THR A 39 7.33 16.38 5.31
C THR A 39 7.70 15.15 6.11
N VAL A 40 8.68 14.39 5.63
CA VAL A 40 9.21 13.21 6.33
C VAL A 40 10.71 13.39 6.55
N ILE A 41 11.16 13.28 7.80
CA ILE A 41 12.56 13.33 8.17
C ILE A 41 12.92 11.96 8.77
N ARG A 42 13.95 11.34 8.22
CA ARG A 42 14.50 10.08 8.72
C ARG A 42 15.82 10.36 9.44
N PHE A 43 15.97 9.82 10.62
CA PHE A 43 17.19 9.99 11.43
C PHE A 43 18.01 8.70 11.40
N PHE A 44 19.23 8.82 10.89
CA PHE A 44 20.18 7.72 10.80
C PHE A 44 21.31 7.95 11.82
N ARG A 45 21.82 6.87 12.40
CA ARG A 45 23.12 6.90 13.04
C ARG A 45 24.20 6.91 11.97
N SER A 46 25.29 7.62 12.23
CA SER A 46 26.44 7.64 11.32
C SER A 46 26.94 6.22 11.02
N GLY A 47 27.00 5.88 9.74
CA GLY A 47 27.36 4.54 9.25
C GLY A 47 26.21 3.53 9.11
N ASP A 48 25.02 3.83 9.64
CA ASP A 48 23.83 2.96 9.44
C ASP A 48 23.13 3.26 8.12
N SER A 49 22.70 2.21 7.44
CA SER A 49 21.85 2.32 6.23
C SER A 49 20.36 2.35 6.55
N THR A 50 19.97 2.02 7.79
CA THR A 50 18.58 1.97 8.26
C THR A 50 18.33 3.10 9.26
N PRO A 51 17.28 3.90 9.07
CA PRO A 51 16.92 4.95 10.03
C PRO A 51 16.52 4.33 11.37
N LYS A 52 16.67 5.09 12.45
CA LYS A 52 16.25 4.70 13.81
C LYS A 52 14.92 5.31 14.19
N LEU A 53 14.67 6.53 13.71
CA LEU A 53 13.45 7.29 13.97
C LEU A 53 12.96 7.94 12.69
N VAL A 54 11.66 8.01 12.54
CA VAL A 54 10.99 8.76 11.48
C VAL A 54 10.13 9.84 12.10
N LEU A 55 10.27 11.06 11.61
CA LEU A 55 9.45 12.20 12.00
C LEU A 55 8.65 12.63 10.77
N LYS A 56 7.34 12.70 10.92
CA LYS A 56 6.40 13.18 9.91
C LYS A 56 5.80 14.49 10.39
N GLY A 57 5.66 15.49 9.52
CA GLY A 57 5.12 16.79 9.89
C GLY A 57 4.29 17.45 8.81
N SER A 58 3.32 18.27 9.20
CA SER A 58 2.52 19.07 8.29
C SER A 58 1.95 20.32 8.94
N ARG A 59 1.74 21.37 8.11
CA ARG A 59 0.91 22.54 8.43
C ARG A 59 -0.50 22.46 7.86
N ASP A 60 -0.72 21.54 6.92
CA ASP A 60 -2.04 21.36 6.30
C ASP A 60 -2.97 20.56 7.22
N ALA A 61 -4.12 21.14 7.56
CA ALA A 61 -5.08 20.52 8.49
C ALA A 61 -5.59 19.15 8.03
N SER A 62 -5.65 18.87 6.73
CA SER A 62 -6.05 17.55 6.23
C SER A 62 -4.96 16.50 6.46
N CYS A 63 -3.70 16.90 6.27
CA CYS A 63 -2.55 16.03 6.53
C CYS A 63 -2.30 15.84 8.04
N GLN A 64 -2.55 16.86 8.88
CA GLN A 64 -2.50 16.71 10.33
C GLN A 64 -3.48 15.64 10.81
N ARG A 65 -4.73 15.68 10.35
CA ARG A 65 -5.72 14.63 10.65
C ARG A 65 -5.31 13.24 10.17
N ALA A 66 -4.64 13.15 9.01
CA ALA A 66 -4.11 11.88 8.51
C ALA A 66 -2.98 11.34 9.40
N LEU A 67 -2.08 12.20 9.87
CA LEU A 67 -1.02 11.84 10.82
C LEU A 67 -1.57 11.39 12.17
N GLU A 68 -2.59 12.06 12.69
CA GLU A 68 -3.29 11.64 13.92
C GLU A 68 -3.98 10.28 13.75
N LEU A 69 -4.64 10.07 12.61
CA LEU A 69 -5.25 8.78 12.28
C LEU A 69 -4.21 7.67 12.23
N GLU A 70 -3.08 7.91 11.55
CA GLU A 70 -1.97 6.96 11.48
C GLU A 70 -1.48 6.56 12.87
N VAL A 71 -1.23 7.53 13.76
CA VAL A 71 -0.81 7.28 15.15
C VAL A 71 -1.83 6.42 15.90
N ASN A 72 -3.12 6.71 15.75
CA ASN A 72 -4.18 5.95 16.42
C ASN A 72 -4.26 4.51 15.90
N VAL A 73 -4.11 4.31 14.58
CA VAL A 73 -4.08 2.98 13.96
C VAL A 73 -2.85 2.20 14.45
N LEU A 74 -1.67 2.82 14.45
CA LEU A 74 -0.45 2.17 14.92
C LEU A 74 -0.54 1.77 16.39
N ARG A 75 -1.07 2.63 17.27
CA ARG A 75 -1.33 2.30 18.68
C ARG A 75 -2.29 1.12 18.84
N PHE A 76 -3.35 1.12 18.03
CA PHE A 76 -4.30 0.01 18.03
C PHE A 76 -3.62 -1.30 17.59
N LEU A 77 -2.85 -1.31 16.51
CA LEU A 77 -2.13 -2.50 16.06
C LEU A 77 -1.12 -2.99 17.12
N GLN A 78 -0.43 -2.07 17.81
CA GLN A 78 0.45 -2.42 18.92
C GLN A 78 -0.32 -3.07 20.08
N SER A 79 -1.51 -2.58 20.43
CA SER A 79 -2.33 -3.22 21.48
C SER A 79 -2.72 -4.64 21.10
N ARG A 80 -3.04 -4.89 19.81
CA ARG A 80 -3.36 -6.24 19.32
C ARG A 80 -2.17 -7.20 19.46
N VAL A 81 -0.95 -6.73 19.15
CA VAL A 81 0.27 -7.52 19.37
C VAL A 81 0.49 -7.82 20.86
N GLN A 82 0.26 -6.84 21.75
CA GLN A 82 0.34 -7.03 23.21
C GLN A 82 -0.69 -8.04 23.73
N GLU A 83 -1.85 -8.13 23.09
CA GLU A 83 -2.89 -9.14 23.36
C GLU A 83 -2.51 -10.54 22.82
N GLY A 84 -1.34 -10.69 22.19
CA GLY A 84 -0.84 -11.97 21.66
C GLY A 84 -1.36 -12.31 20.25
N ILE A 85 -1.94 -11.35 19.53
CA ILE A 85 -2.44 -11.57 18.17
C ILE A 85 -1.28 -11.45 17.17
N ASP A 86 -1.05 -12.53 16.41
CA ASP A 86 -0.11 -12.53 15.29
C ASP A 86 -0.73 -11.81 14.08
N LEU A 87 -0.25 -10.61 13.81
CA LEU A 87 -0.66 -9.84 12.63
C LEU A 87 -0.07 -10.39 11.34
N GLY A 88 1.02 -11.17 11.42
CA GLY A 88 1.81 -11.64 10.27
C GLY A 88 2.66 -10.56 9.61
N PHE A 89 2.73 -9.39 10.22
CA PHE A 89 3.58 -8.26 9.85
C PHE A 89 3.90 -7.43 11.09
N SER A 90 4.95 -6.63 11.02
CA SER A 90 5.28 -5.61 12.02
C SER A 90 4.87 -4.22 11.52
N THR A 91 4.74 -3.29 12.43
CA THR A 91 4.47 -1.87 12.14
C THR A 91 5.44 -0.99 12.92
N PRO A 92 5.68 0.24 12.48
CA PRO A 92 6.34 1.24 13.31
C PRO A 92 5.62 1.40 14.65
N VAL A 93 6.38 1.71 15.69
CA VAL A 93 5.84 2.03 17.02
C VAL A 93 5.75 3.55 17.13
N PRO A 94 4.57 4.14 17.33
CA PRO A 94 4.44 5.58 17.53
C PRO A 94 5.11 5.98 18.86
N VAL A 95 5.97 6.99 18.79
CA VAL A 95 6.73 7.48 19.96
C VAL A 95 6.00 8.66 20.58
N ARG A 96 5.80 9.73 19.81
CA ARG A 96 5.16 10.96 20.32
C ARG A 96 4.62 11.84 19.19
N SER A 97 3.61 12.68 19.54
CA SER A 97 3.17 13.81 18.73
C SER A 97 3.44 15.10 19.47
N PHE A 98 3.77 16.17 18.73
CA PHE A 98 3.99 17.51 19.28
C PHE A 98 3.74 18.59 18.23
N GLU A 99 3.59 19.84 18.68
CA GLU A 99 3.44 21.00 17.82
C GLU A 99 4.61 21.95 17.99
N ASP A 100 5.08 22.53 16.88
CA ASP A 100 6.09 23.60 16.89
C ASP A 100 5.91 24.50 15.66
N GLY A 101 5.86 25.82 15.87
CA GLY A 101 5.79 26.81 14.79
C GLY A 101 4.60 26.62 13.84
N GLY A 102 3.48 26.10 14.31
CA GLY A 102 2.26 25.84 13.51
C GLY A 102 2.34 24.54 12.69
N TRP A 103 3.37 23.73 12.91
CA TRP A 103 3.48 22.37 12.40
C TRP A 103 2.98 21.38 13.46
N HIS A 104 2.22 20.37 13.00
CA HIS A 104 1.96 19.19 13.77
C HIS A 104 2.94 18.09 13.34
N TYR A 105 3.63 17.51 14.31
CA TYR A 105 4.62 16.44 14.11
C TYR A 105 4.22 15.16 14.80
N THR A 106 4.51 14.04 14.17
CA THR A 106 4.41 12.71 14.76
C THR A 106 5.75 12.00 14.58
N THR A 107 6.16 11.22 15.58
CA THR A 107 7.37 10.42 15.53
C THR A 107 7.05 8.95 15.74
N GLU A 108 7.76 8.11 15.03
CA GLU A 108 7.63 6.66 15.07
C GLU A 108 9.00 5.98 14.91
N THR A 109 9.13 4.75 15.39
CA THR A 109 10.32 3.94 15.08
C THR A 109 10.38 3.67 13.59
N ALA A 110 11.58 3.48 13.04
CA ALA A 110 11.70 3.10 11.66
C ALA A 110 11.27 1.64 11.43
N ALA A 111 10.67 1.37 10.29
CA ALA A 111 10.42 0.01 9.81
C ALA A 111 11.75 -0.73 9.61
N GLN A 112 11.74 -2.02 9.88
CA GLN A 112 12.89 -2.88 9.64
C GLN A 112 12.91 -3.42 8.21
N GLY A 113 14.10 -3.61 7.65
CA GLY A 113 14.28 -4.10 6.28
C GLY A 113 14.38 -2.99 5.24
N GLN A 114 14.16 -3.35 3.99
CA GLN A 114 14.18 -2.45 2.83
C GLN A 114 12.82 -2.43 2.14
N PRO A 115 12.37 -1.29 1.60
CA PRO A 115 11.13 -1.23 0.85
C PRO A 115 11.18 -2.18 -0.35
N LEU A 116 10.08 -2.85 -0.65
CA LEU A 116 10.01 -3.78 -1.79
C LEU A 116 10.35 -3.09 -3.10
N SER A 117 10.00 -1.83 -3.26
CA SER A 117 10.35 -1.03 -4.43
C SER A 117 11.86 -0.95 -4.65
N GLU A 118 12.66 -0.74 -3.60
CA GLU A 118 14.12 -0.72 -3.71
C GLU A 118 14.68 -2.12 -4.01
N LEU A 119 14.21 -3.15 -3.29
CA LEU A 119 14.64 -4.54 -3.53
C LEU A 119 14.39 -4.99 -4.97
N ILE A 120 13.26 -4.60 -5.55
CA ILE A 120 12.88 -4.96 -6.91
C ILE A 120 13.76 -4.25 -7.95
N PHE A 121 13.99 -2.94 -7.78
CA PHE A 121 14.70 -2.13 -8.78
C PHE A 121 16.22 -2.21 -8.71
N LEU A 122 16.79 -2.62 -7.57
CA LEU A 122 18.25 -2.76 -7.40
C LEU A 122 18.86 -4.00 -8.08
N HIS A 123 18.06 -4.95 -8.55
CA HIS A 123 18.53 -6.23 -9.06
C HIS A 123 18.41 -6.36 -10.60
N SER A 124 19.24 -7.23 -11.19
CA SER A 124 19.11 -7.58 -12.60
C SER A 124 17.75 -8.23 -12.90
N PRO A 125 17.24 -8.18 -14.15
CA PRO A 125 15.91 -8.73 -14.50
C PRO A 125 15.67 -10.17 -14.06
N ARG A 126 16.68 -11.05 -14.17
CA ARG A 126 16.57 -12.45 -13.72
C ARG A 126 16.52 -12.58 -12.19
N ALA A 127 17.32 -11.78 -11.46
CA ALA A 127 17.32 -11.77 -10.01
C ALA A 127 16.04 -11.11 -9.46
N ARG A 128 15.56 -10.04 -10.11
CA ARG A 128 14.27 -9.39 -9.78
C ARG A 128 13.13 -10.38 -9.69
N TRP A 129 13.07 -11.31 -10.64
CA TRP A 129 11.98 -12.29 -10.67
C TRP A 129 11.93 -13.18 -9.42
N ASN A 130 13.05 -13.75 -9.02
CA ASN A 130 13.09 -14.63 -7.85
C ASN A 130 12.84 -13.86 -6.55
N ILE A 131 13.39 -12.66 -6.44
CA ILE A 131 13.18 -11.78 -5.30
C ILE A 131 11.72 -11.33 -5.27
N LEU A 132 11.21 -10.81 -6.40
CA LEU A 132 9.83 -10.38 -6.53
C LEU A 132 8.86 -11.49 -6.11
N HIS A 133 9.06 -12.71 -6.61
CA HIS A 133 8.17 -13.82 -6.32
C HIS A 133 8.14 -14.16 -4.82
N ASN A 134 9.29 -14.28 -4.18
CA ASN A 134 9.37 -14.66 -2.77
C ASN A 134 8.93 -13.53 -1.84
N GLU A 135 9.38 -12.32 -2.08
CA GLU A 135 9.06 -11.18 -1.22
C GLU A 135 7.61 -10.72 -1.41
N LEU A 136 7.09 -10.72 -2.65
CA LEU A 136 5.67 -10.46 -2.89
C LEU A 136 4.79 -11.52 -2.23
N LEU A 137 5.18 -12.81 -2.25
CA LEU A 137 4.39 -13.85 -1.58
C LEU A 137 4.28 -13.59 -0.08
N ARG A 138 5.40 -13.25 0.59
CA ARG A 138 5.40 -12.93 2.02
C ARG A 138 4.52 -11.70 2.32
N ALA A 139 4.67 -10.65 1.51
CA ALA A 139 3.87 -9.45 1.64
C ALA A 139 2.36 -9.71 1.40
N LEU A 140 2.02 -10.54 0.40
CA LEU A 140 0.65 -10.96 0.12
C LEU A 140 0.06 -11.79 1.27
N GLN A 141 0.84 -12.68 1.88
CA GLN A 141 0.43 -13.44 3.06
C GLN A 141 0.17 -12.52 4.26
N SER A 142 0.89 -11.40 4.36
CA SER A 142 0.62 -10.37 5.36
C SER A 142 -0.65 -9.57 5.02
N ALA A 143 -0.83 -9.17 3.76
CA ALA A 143 -1.99 -8.41 3.30
C ALA A 143 -3.33 -9.11 3.62
N VAL A 144 -3.41 -10.43 3.43
CA VAL A 144 -4.64 -11.18 3.70
C VAL A 144 -4.98 -11.33 5.19
N LYS A 145 -4.04 -10.99 6.09
CA LYS A 145 -4.29 -10.95 7.54
C LYS A 145 -4.84 -9.61 8.02
N ILE A 146 -4.65 -8.53 7.27
CA ILE A 146 -5.06 -7.17 7.65
C ILE A 146 -6.55 -7.07 8.00
N PRO A 147 -7.50 -7.63 7.21
CA PRO A 147 -8.93 -7.57 7.57
C PRO A 147 -9.24 -8.10 8.96
N ASN A 148 -8.53 -9.13 9.41
CA ASN A 148 -8.72 -9.76 10.72
C ASN A 148 -8.03 -8.99 11.86
N ALA A 149 -7.09 -8.10 11.54
CA ALA A 149 -6.42 -7.27 12.53
C ALA A 149 -7.36 -6.20 13.13
N PHE A 150 -8.45 -5.85 12.43
CA PHE A 150 -9.37 -4.76 12.79
C PHE A 150 -10.82 -5.22 13.00
N PRO A 151 -11.12 -6.08 13.95
CA PRO A 151 -12.48 -6.52 14.18
C PRO A 151 -13.36 -5.38 14.70
N GLY A 152 -14.37 -4.96 13.93
CA GLY A 152 -15.44 -4.06 14.39
C GLY A 152 -15.05 -2.60 14.68
N GLN A 153 -13.95 -2.09 14.13
CA GLN A 153 -13.37 -0.79 14.50
C GLN A 153 -14.18 0.44 14.06
N THR A 154 -14.29 1.41 14.97
CA THR A 154 -14.85 2.75 14.74
C THR A 154 -13.81 3.80 14.33
N ALA A 155 -12.53 3.54 14.55
CA ALA A 155 -11.44 4.49 14.29
C ALA A 155 -10.95 4.52 12.83
N VAL A 156 -11.52 3.68 11.97
CA VAL A 156 -11.13 3.58 10.55
C VAL A 156 -12.11 4.37 9.69
N ARG A 157 -11.60 5.03 8.67
CA ARG A 157 -12.40 5.85 7.77
C ARG A 157 -13.29 4.99 6.87
N GLU A 158 -14.60 5.21 6.91
CA GLU A 158 -15.51 4.64 5.92
C GLU A 158 -15.23 5.22 4.54
N ILE A 159 -15.18 4.34 3.53
CA ILE A 159 -15.05 4.76 2.15
C ILE A 159 -16.30 5.55 1.74
N PRO A 160 -16.15 6.72 1.08
CA PRO A 160 -17.31 7.44 0.55
C PRO A 160 -18.12 6.54 -0.38
N ARG A 161 -19.44 6.47 -0.19
CA ARG A 161 -20.33 5.65 -1.04
C ARG A 161 -20.20 5.94 -2.53
N THR A 162 -19.75 7.14 -2.89
CA THR A 162 -19.47 7.54 -4.27
C THR A 162 -18.34 6.74 -4.90
N TRP A 163 -17.40 6.20 -4.10
CA TRP A 163 -16.28 5.39 -4.64
C TRP A 163 -16.70 3.99 -5.08
N TYR A 164 -17.90 3.57 -4.72
CA TYR A 164 -18.49 2.33 -5.21
C TYR A 164 -19.37 2.51 -6.44
N LYS A 165 -19.50 3.74 -6.95
CA LYS A 165 -20.24 4.02 -8.18
C LYS A 165 -19.32 3.89 -9.39
N LEU A 166 -19.85 3.31 -10.46
CA LEU A 166 -19.13 3.22 -11.72
C LEU A 166 -18.81 4.64 -12.24
N PRO A 167 -17.53 4.97 -12.52
CA PRO A 167 -17.17 6.25 -13.11
C PRO A 167 -17.80 6.42 -14.49
N ASN A 168 -18.23 7.62 -14.85
CA ASN A 168 -18.84 7.92 -16.15
C ASN A 168 -17.95 7.61 -17.36
N CYS A 169 -16.62 7.49 -17.14
CA CYS A 169 -15.64 7.17 -18.17
C CYS A 169 -15.47 5.66 -18.39
N VAL A 170 -16.18 4.80 -17.66
CA VAL A 170 -16.06 3.34 -17.73
C VAL A 170 -17.34 2.76 -18.35
N SER A 171 -17.18 1.95 -19.39
CA SER A 171 -18.25 1.23 -20.05
C SER A 171 -18.17 -0.26 -19.74
N LEU A 172 -19.16 -0.79 -19.03
CA LEU A 172 -19.29 -2.22 -18.72
C LEU A 172 -20.68 -2.70 -19.15
N GLU A 173 -20.79 -3.98 -19.48
CA GLU A 173 -22.09 -4.60 -19.76
C GLU A 173 -23.03 -4.47 -18.56
N ARG A 174 -24.33 -4.31 -18.82
CA ARG A 174 -25.35 -4.08 -17.79
C ARG A 174 -25.39 -5.19 -16.74
N GLN A 175 -25.25 -6.44 -17.15
CA GLN A 175 -25.23 -7.58 -16.25
C GLN A 175 -24.04 -7.46 -15.27
N LEU A 176 -22.85 -7.16 -15.79
CA LEU A 176 -21.65 -6.97 -14.97
C LEU A 176 -21.79 -5.79 -14.02
N GLN A 177 -22.44 -4.70 -14.43
CA GLN A 177 -22.72 -3.58 -13.52
C GLN A 177 -23.56 -4.03 -12.31
N VAL A 178 -24.56 -4.90 -12.53
CA VAL A 178 -25.38 -5.46 -11.45
C VAL A 178 -24.55 -6.38 -10.55
N GLU A 179 -23.77 -7.30 -11.13
CA GLU A 179 -22.89 -8.20 -10.38
C GLU A 179 -21.90 -7.40 -9.50
N LEU A 180 -21.28 -6.37 -10.05
CA LEU A 180 -20.33 -5.51 -9.37
C LEU A 180 -21.00 -4.72 -8.23
N ALA A 181 -22.23 -4.23 -8.44
CA ALA A 181 -22.98 -3.52 -7.41
C ALA A 181 -23.35 -4.45 -6.23
N LEU A 182 -23.76 -5.69 -6.50
CA LEU A 182 -24.08 -6.69 -5.48
C LEU A 182 -22.83 -7.10 -4.69
N GLU A 183 -21.71 -7.34 -5.39
CA GLU A 183 -20.44 -7.67 -4.72
C GLU A 183 -19.97 -6.52 -3.85
N THR A 184 -20.08 -5.28 -4.34
CA THR A 184 -19.75 -4.08 -3.56
C THR A 184 -20.59 -3.95 -2.30
N ALA A 185 -21.92 -4.14 -2.40
CA ALA A 185 -22.82 -4.07 -1.25
C ALA A 185 -22.44 -5.08 -0.15
N LYS A 186 -22.11 -6.31 -0.54
CA LYS A 186 -21.63 -7.37 0.37
C LYS A 186 -20.43 -6.92 1.21
N TRP A 187 -19.47 -6.23 0.61
CA TRP A 187 -18.26 -5.81 1.33
C TRP A 187 -18.50 -4.56 2.17
N VAL A 188 -19.32 -3.64 1.72
CA VAL A 188 -19.78 -2.49 2.55
C VAL A 188 -20.42 -2.99 3.84
N ASP A 189 -21.30 -4.00 3.76
CA ASP A 189 -21.98 -4.57 4.92
C ASP A 189 -21.04 -5.39 5.81
N ALA A 190 -20.05 -6.09 5.21
CA ALA A 190 -19.08 -6.88 5.95
C ALA A 190 -18.10 -6.03 6.78
N ARG A 191 -17.95 -4.73 6.46
CA ARG A 191 -17.10 -3.76 7.18
C ARG A 191 -15.66 -4.25 7.41
N LEU A 192 -15.09 -4.97 6.43
CA LEU A 192 -13.69 -5.38 6.49
C LEU A 192 -12.76 -4.18 6.30
N CYS A 193 -11.65 -4.19 7.04
CA CYS A 193 -10.65 -3.14 6.97
C CYS A 193 -9.50 -3.52 6.03
N ALA A 194 -8.92 -2.51 5.38
CA ALA A 194 -7.67 -2.62 4.64
C ALA A 194 -6.72 -1.49 5.05
N HIS A 195 -5.43 -1.67 4.75
CA HIS A 195 -4.42 -0.62 4.83
C HIS A 195 -4.78 0.55 3.88
N GLY A 196 -5.32 0.24 2.72
CA GLY A 196 -5.78 1.22 1.74
C GLY A 196 -4.73 1.65 0.72
N ASP A 197 -3.46 1.70 1.11
CA ASP A 197 -2.32 2.00 0.24
C ASP A 197 -1.17 0.99 0.42
N PHE A 198 -1.49 -0.29 0.40
CA PHE A 198 -0.55 -1.41 0.56
C PHE A 198 0.25 -1.62 -0.73
N THR A 199 1.21 -0.73 -0.97
CA THR A 199 2.04 -0.69 -2.18
C THR A 199 3.46 -1.19 -1.90
N ILE A 200 4.24 -1.44 -2.96
CA ILE A 200 5.64 -1.87 -2.81
C ILE A 200 6.54 -0.84 -2.13
N GLU A 201 6.13 0.43 -2.09
CA GLU A 201 6.81 1.51 -1.38
C GLU A 201 6.56 1.47 0.13
N ASN A 202 5.37 0.99 0.55
CA ASN A 202 4.90 0.97 1.93
C ASN A 202 5.12 -0.37 2.63
N VAL A 203 5.62 -1.37 1.89
CA VAL A 203 5.95 -2.69 2.41
C VAL A 203 7.47 -2.89 2.42
N PHE A 204 8.00 -3.19 3.60
CA PHE A 204 9.41 -3.46 3.83
C PHE A 204 9.62 -4.95 4.06
N SER A 205 10.70 -5.51 3.55
CA SER A 205 11.10 -6.88 3.80
C SER A 205 12.49 -6.95 4.40
N GLU A 206 12.62 -7.75 5.44
CA GLU A 206 13.90 -8.10 6.04
C GLU A 206 14.31 -9.48 5.49
N SER A 207 15.16 -9.50 4.47
CA SER A 207 15.55 -10.73 3.76
C SER A 207 16.17 -11.80 4.65
N SER A 208 16.84 -11.40 5.73
CA SER A 208 17.49 -12.32 6.70
C SER A 208 16.50 -13.10 7.55
N SER A 209 15.42 -12.47 7.98
CA SER A 209 14.41 -13.05 8.87
C SER A 209 13.11 -13.44 8.13
N GLY A 210 12.92 -12.92 6.93
CA GLY A 210 11.68 -13.03 6.17
C GLY A 210 10.52 -12.23 6.78
N LYS A 211 10.79 -11.33 7.72
CA LYS A 211 9.77 -10.46 8.33
C LYS A 211 9.34 -9.38 7.36
N VAL A 212 8.06 -9.05 7.42
CA VAL A 212 7.44 -7.97 6.67
C VAL A 212 7.07 -6.86 7.64
N SER A 213 7.40 -5.61 7.28
CA SER A 213 6.96 -4.41 8.01
C SER A 213 6.11 -3.55 7.09
N VAL A 214 5.03 -2.98 7.62
CA VAL A 214 4.07 -2.16 6.87
C VAL A 214 3.99 -0.78 7.48
N ILE A 215 4.20 0.26 6.66
CA ILE A 215 4.24 1.67 7.05
C ILE A 215 3.11 2.46 6.40
N ASP A 216 2.97 3.72 6.79
CA ASP A 216 2.06 4.72 6.19
C ASP A 216 0.58 4.36 6.30
N TRP A 217 0.13 4.14 7.54
CA TRP A 217 -1.26 3.80 7.92
C TRP A 217 -2.17 5.03 7.96
N ASP A 218 -1.97 5.98 7.07
CA ASP A 218 -2.74 7.23 7.02
C ASP A 218 -4.04 7.12 6.20
N LEU A 219 -4.26 5.98 5.50
CA LEU A 219 -5.41 5.73 4.65
C LEU A 219 -6.13 4.39 4.95
N PRO A 220 -6.34 4.01 6.22
CA PRO A 220 -7.07 2.76 6.47
C PRO A 220 -8.51 2.89 5.98
N MET A 221 -8.96 1.89 5.23
CA MET A 221 -10.26 1.85 4.57
C MET A 221 -11.15 0.79 5.20
N LEU A 222 -12.44 1.09 5.35
CA LEU A 222 -13.46 0.17 5.86
C LEU A 222 -14.52 -0.12 4.79
N GLY A 223 -14.94 -1.37 4.67
CA GLY A 223 -15.95 -1.79 3.70
C GLY A 223 -15.37 -2.27 2.37
N VAL A 224 -14.12 -2.73 2.35
CA VAL A 224 -13.42 -3.22 1.16
C VAL A 224 -13.41 -4.75 1.06
N PRO A 225 -13.15 -5.32 -0.13
CA PRO A 225 -12.93 -6.76 -0.27
C PRO A 225 -11.74 -7.23 0.57
N PRO A 226 -11.74 -8.49 1.07
CA PRO A 226 -10.65 -9.02 1.89
C PRO A 226 -9.29 -9.04 1.19
N LEU A 227 -9.26 -9.06 -0.15
CA LEU A 227 -8.04 -9.04 -0.95
C LEU A 227 -7.70 -7.65 -1.53
N TYR A 228 -8.32 -6.58 -1.02
CA TYR A 228 -8.07 -5.22 -1.50
C TYR A 228 -6.58 -4.87 -1.48
N ASP A 229 -5.92 -5.09 -0.35
CA ASP A 229 -4.50 -4.80 -0.18
C ASP A 229 -3.60 -5.73 -1.01
N ALA A 230 -3.99 -6.99 -1.17
CA ALA A 230 -3.27 -7.92 -2.04
C ALA A 230 -3.29 -7.46 -3.51
N PHE A 231 -4.46 -7.06 -4.02
CA PHE A 231 -4.55 -6.50 -5.37
C PHE A 231 -3.82 -5.16 -5.49
N THR A 232 -3.87 -4.31 -4.46
CA THR A 232 -3.12 -3.04 -4.43
C THR A 232 -1.61 -3.29 -4.55
N LEU A 233 -1.07 -4.25 -3.81
CA LEU A 233 0.34 -4.65 -3.90
C LEU A 233 0.70 -5.16 -5.29
N LEU A 234 -0.09 -6.08 -5.85
CA LEU A 234 0.15 -6.62 -7.19
C LEU A 234 0.10 -5.51 -8.26
N LEU A 235 -0.88 -4.61 -8.18
CA LEU A 235 -0.99 -3.48 -9.11
C LEU A 235 0.22 -2.53 -9.01
N SER A 236 0.70 -2.21 -7.81
CA SER A 236 1.87 -1.35 -7.61
C SER A 236 3.17 -2.01 -8.05
N SER A 237 3.22 -3.34 -8.12
CA SER A 237 4.38 -4.10 -8.59
C SER A 237 4.49 -4.20 -10.11
N LEU A 238 3.43 -3.87 -10.86
CA LEU A 238 3.41 -3.99 -12.33
C LEU A 238 4.57 -3.24 -13.03
N PRO A 239 4.95 -2.02 -12.63
CA PRO A 239 6.08 -1.31 -13.24
C PRO A 239 7.42 -2.05 -13.14
N ALA A 240 7.53 -3.01 -12.20
CA ALA A 240 8.71 -3.85 -12.06
C ALA A 240 8.76 -5.03 -13.04
N LEU A 241 7.69 -5.27 -13.81
CA LEU A 241 7.64 -6.32 -14.82
C LEU A 241 8.47 -5.90 -16.05
N ASP A 242 9.50 -6.69 -16.37
CA ASP A 242 10.23 -6.55 -17.62
C ASP A 242 9.40 -7.20 -18.73
N LEU A 243 8.74 -6.38 -19.53
CA LEU A 243 8.08 -6.85 -20.76
C LEU A 243 9.10 -6.93 -21.87
N GLU A 244 8.98 -7.96 -22.70
CA GLU A 244 9.75 -8.03 -23.94
C GLU A 244 9.33 -6.87 -24.86
N PRO A 245 10.26 -6.29 -25.65
CA PRO A 245 9.97 -5.15 -26.53
C PRO A 245 8.80 -5.38 -27.50
N GLU A 246 8.55 -6.63 -27.87
CA GLU A 246 7.44 -7.03 -28.75
C GLU A 246 6.07 -6.95 -28.06
N GLU A 247 6.04 -6.94 -26.73
CA GLU A 247 4.81 -6.82 -25.93
C GLU A 247 4.38 -5.35 -25.75
N THR A 248 5.23 -4.39 -26.08
CA THR A 248 4.97 -2.94 -25.96
C THR A 248 4.48 -2.36 -27.28
N THR A 249 3.21 -2.44 -27.56
CA THR A 249 2.56 -1.92 -28.79
C THR A 249 2.01 -0.51 -28.57
N GLY A 250 2.80 0.50 -28.29
CA GLY A 250 2.33 1.90 -28.23
C GLY A 250 1.15 2.20 -27.29
N GLU A 251 0.62 1.19 -26.62
CA GLU A 251 -0.41 1.30 -25.58
C GLU A 251 0.19 1.86 -24.27
N ASP A 252 -0.68 2.30 -23.38
CA ASP A 252 -0.31 2.64 -22.01
C ASP A 252 0.45 1.46 -21.37
N LEU A 253 1.72 1.68 -20.99
CA LEU A 253 2.60 0.65 -20.44
C LEU A 253 1.94 -0.08 -19.26
N LEU A 254 1.25 0.65 -18.38
CA LEU A 254 0.55 0.05 -17.24
C LEU A 254 -0.56 -0.92 -17.70
N LEU A 255 -1.32 -0.57 -18.73
CA LEU A 255 -2.36 -1.43 -19.29
C LEU A 255 -1.77 -2.71 -19.89
N THR A 256 -0.65 -2.59 -20.61
CA THR A 256 0.06 -3.74 -21.19
C THR A 256 0.60 -4.67 -20.10
N GLN A 257 1.23 -4.12 -19.06
CA GLN A 257 1.73 -4.88 -17.91
C GLN A 257 0.58 -5.58 -17.16
N PHE A 258 -0.52 -4.87 -16.95
CA PHE A 258 -1.71 -5.44 -16.29
C PHE A 258 -2.30 -6.59 -17.12
N ARG A 259 -2.42 -6.42 -18.44
CA ARG A 259 -2.88 -7.47 -19.36
C ARG A 259 -1.96 -8.71 -19.28
N ALA A 260 -0.65 -8.51 -19.36
CA ALA A 260 0.32 -9.59 -19.29
C ALA A 260 0.24 -10.36 -17.97
N ALA A 261 0.09 -9.67 -16.83
CA ALA A 261 0.05 -10.28 -15.50
C ALA A 261 -1.26 -10.99 -15.18
N PHE A 262 -2.41 -10.41 -15.52
CA PHE A 262 -3.71 -10.91 -15.07
C PHE A 262 -4.52 -11.64 -16.14
N PHE A 263 -4.22 -11.41 -17.44
CA PHE A 263 -5.03 -11.92 -18.56
C PHE A 263 -4.19 -12.61 -19.64
N GLY A 264 -2.87 -12.62 -19.49
CA GLY A 264 -1.93 -13.27 -20.41
C GLY A 264 -1.80 -14.78 -20.20
N THR A 265 -0.87 -15.36 -20.97
CA THR A 265 -0.46 -16.78 -20.86
C THR A 265 1.02 -16.94 -20.54
N GLY A 266 1.78 -15.84 -20.60
CA GLY A 266 3.23 -15.83 -20.40
C GLY A 266 3.64 -16.02 -18.94
N ARG A 267 4.96 -15.90 -18.69
CA ARG A 267 5.60 -16.07 -17.38
C ARG A 267 4.94 -15.26 -16.27
N TRP A 268 4.53 -14.03 -16.56
CA TRP A 268 3.91 -13.12 -15.59
C TRP A 268 2.52 -13.59 -15.17
N ALA A 269 1.72 -14.07 -16.12
CA ALA A 269 0.42 -14.65 -15.82
C ALA A 269 0.54 -15.93 -14.97
N VAL A 270 1.51 -16.78 -15.28
CA VAL A 270 1.80 -18.00 -14.48
C VAL A 270 2.17 -17.62 -13.05
N ALA A 271 2.99 -16.61 -12.88
CA ALA A 271 3.41 -16.14 -11.57
C ALA A 271 2.29 -15.50 -10.77
N THR A 272 1.54 -14.58 -11.36
CA THR A 272 0.37 -13.96 -10.71
C THR A 272 -0.63 -15.03 -10.28
N ARG A 273 -0.90 -16.02 -11.13
CA ARG A 273 -1.72 -17.19 -10.79
C ARG A 273 -1.17 -17.91 -9.56
N GLY A 274 0.13 -18.26 -9.57
CA GLY A 274 0.78 -18.96 -8.47
C GLY A 274 0.72 -18.16 -7.15
N LEU A 275 0.88 -16.86 -7.19
CA LEU A 275 0.76 -15.99 -6.03
C LEU A 275 -0.68 -15.96 -5.50
N LEU A 276 -1.66 -15.72 -6.36
CA LEU A 276 -3.07 -15.67 -5.99
C LEU A 276 -3.57 -17.01 -5.43
N GLN A 277 -3.18 -18.13 -6.01
CA GLN A 277 -3.54 -19.47 -5.53
C GLN A 277 -3.00 -19.77 -4.12
N ARG A 278 -1.84 -19.21 -3.76
CA ARG A 278 -1.24 -19.42 -2.43
C ARG A 278 -1.90 -18.58 -1.33
N ILE A 279 -2.54 -17.49 -1.67
CA ILE A 279 -3.20 -16.60 -0.69
C ILE A 279 -4.71 -16.83 -0.61
N THR A 280 -5.29 -17.58 -1.55
CA THR A 280 -6.72 -17.87 -1.61
C THR A 280 -6.95 -19.38 -1.73
N PRO A 281 -6.92 -20.09 -0.61
CA PRO A 281 -7.33 -21.50 -0.62
C PRO A 281 -8.83 -21.58 -0.87
N GLY A 282 -9.27 -21.97 -2.08
CA GLY A 282 -10.68 -22.16 -2.41
C GLY A 282 -11.09 -21.62 -3.78
N ASP A 283 -12.39 -21.37 -3.96
CA ASP A 283 -13.00 -20.99 -5.24
C ASP A 283 -12.47 -19.64 -5.76
N ALA A 284 -11.85 -19.69 -6.93
CA ALA A 284 -11.32 -18.53 -7.64
C ALA A 284 -12.43 -17.64 -8.24
N SER A 285 -13.70 -18.07 -8.23
CA SER A 285 -14.80 -17.39 -8.92
C SER A 285 -15.08 -15.97 -8.38
N GLY A 286 -14.90 -15.78 -7.08
CA GLY A 286 -15.08 -14.47 -6.45
C GLY A 286 -13.88 -13.52 -6.61
N LEU A 287 -12.70 -14.02 -6.98
CA LEU A 287 -11.47 -13.20 -7.00
C LEU A 287 -11.48 -12.14 -8.09
N TRP A 288 -12.01 -12.48 -9.25
CA TRP A 288 -12.15 -11.54 -10.35
C TRP A 288 -13.06 -10.37 -9.97
N LEU A 289 -14.20 -10.61 -9.33
CA LEU A 289 -15.09 -9.56 -8.84
C LEU A 289 -14.44 -8.71 -7.75
N GLN A 290 -13.70 -9.32 -6.82
CA GLN A 290 -12.95 -8.56 -5.81
C GLN A 290 -11.89 -7.65 -6.46
N MET A 291 -11.20 -8.11 -7.50
CA MET A 291 -10.28 -7.28 -8.27
C MET A 291 -11.02 -6.11 -8.94
N LEU A 292 -12.19 -6.35 -9.54
CA LEU A 292 -12.99 -5.26 -10.12
C LEU A 292 -13.42 -4.24 -9.06
N VAL A 293 -13.86 -4.68 -7.87
CA VAL A 293 -14.19 -3.76 -6.76
C VAL A 293 -12.96 -2.98 -6.32
N CYS A 294 -11.78 -3.61 -6.22
CA CYS A 294 -10.53 -2.91 -5.94
C CYS A 294 -10.24 -1.83 -6.98
N LEU A 295 -10.30 -2.16 -8.27
CA LEU A 295 -10.09 -1.21 -9.37
C LEU A 295 -11.13 -0.09 -9.37
N LEU A 296 -12.38 -0.38 -9.06
CA LEU A 296 -13.46 0.60 -8.95
C LEU A 296 -13.18 1.63 -7.84
N ILE A 297 -12.82 1.17 -6.66
CA ILE A 297 -12.48 2.03 -5.52
C ILE A 297 -11.27 2.89 -5.86
N ARG A 298 -10.19 2.30 -6.40
CA ARG A 298 -8.97 3.02 -6.78
C ARG A 298 -9.21 4.01 -7.91
N SER A 299 -10.05 3.67 -8.89
CA SER A 299 -10.45 4.61 -9.95
C SER A 299 -11.06 5.87 -9.37
N ASN A 300 -12.06 5.73 -8.50
CA ASN A 300 -12.75 6.87 -7.90
C ASN A 300 -11.85 7.66 -6.94
N TYR A 301 -11.03 6.97 -6.12
CA TYR A 301 -10.06 7.61 -5.25
C TYR A 301 -9.09 8.49 -6.04
N PHE A 302 -8.48 7.96 -7.11
CA PHE A 302 -7.52 8.70 -7.90
C PHE A 302 -8.18 9.73 -8.83
N LEU A 303 -9.39 9.50 -9.35
CA LEU A 303 -10.11 10.55 -10.09
C LEU A 303 -10.31 11.80 -9.24
N TRP A 304 -10.53 11.64 -7.94
CA TRP A 304 -10.63 12.74 -7.01
C TRP A 304 -9.26 13.37 -6.67
N ARG A 305 -8.21 12.55 -6.46
CA ARG A 305 -6.91 13.02 -5.96
C ARG A 305 -5.90 13.37 -7.07
N GLN A 306 -5.85 12.56 -8.11
CA GLN A 306 -4.90 12.64 -9.24
C GLN A 306 -5.59 12.14 -10.53
N PRO A 307 -6.36 13.00 -11.23
CA PRO A 307 -7.26 12.57 -12.30
C PRO A 307 -6.58 11.78 -13.44
N ALA A 308 -5.31 12.06 -13.74
CA ALA A 308 -4.56 11.31 -14.76
C ALA A 308 -4.40 9.83 -14.37
N ILE A 309 -4.01 9.56 -13.13
CA ILE A 309 -3.90 8.19 -12.59
C ILE A 309 -5.29 7.55 -12.49
N GLY A 310 -6.30 8.30 -12.05
CA GLY A 310 -7.68 7.81 -12.01
C GLY A 310 -8.18 7.30 -13.36
N LYS A 311 -7.88 8.00 -14.45
CA LYS A 311 -8.21 7.56 -15.81
C LYS A 311 -7.49 6.27 -16.21
N GLN A 312 -6.25 6.07 -15.77
CA GLN A 312 -5.55 4.80 -15.99
C GLN A 312 -6.27 3.65 -15.29
N TYR A 313 -6.64 3.81 -14.00
CA TYR A 313 -7.43 2.80 -13.29
C TYR A 313 -8.79 2.54 -13.93
N CYS A 314 -9.46 3.56 -14.51
CA CYS A 314 -10.70 3.36 -15.30
C CYS A 314 -10.47 2.41 -16.48
N ARG A 315 -9.36 2.58 -17.22
CA ARG A 315 -9.00 1.68 -18.34
C ARG A 315 -8.71 0.25 -17.87
N LEU A 316 -8.03 0.10 -16.73
CA LEU A 316 -7.80 -1.22 -16.14
C LEU A 316 -9.11 -1.90 -15.75
N LEU A 317 -10.04 -1.15 -15.13
CA LEU A 317 -11.36 -1.64 -14.76
C LEU A 317 -12.18 -2.08 -15.98
N GLU A 318 -12.21 -1.27 -17.03
CA GLU A 318 -12.92 -1.56 -18.27
C GLU A 318 -12.34 -2.80 -18.97
N MET A 319 -11.02 -2.88 -19.08
CA MET A 319 -10.34 -4.02 -19.66
C MET A 319 -10.59 -5.31 -18.86
N ALA A 320 -10.48 -5.25 -17.54
CA ALA A 320 -10.72 -6.39 -16.67
C ALA A 320 -12.16 -6.86 -16.71
N GLY A 321 -13.12 -5.93 -16.79
CA GLY A 321 -14.55 -6.23 -16.92
C GLY A 321 -14.90 -6.93 -18.22
N ASN A 322 -14.27 -6.55 -19.32
CA ASN A 322 -14.55 -7.07 -20.67
C ASN A 322 -13.82 -8.38 -21.01
N HIS A 323 -12.96 -8.90 -20.09
CA HIS A 323 -12.13 -10.09 -20.37
C HIS A 323 -12.19 -11.14 -19.26
N ARG A 324 -13.36 -11.35 -18.65
CA ARG A 324 -13.56 -12.30 -17.55
C ARG A 324 -12.98 -13.69 -17.86
N GLU A 325 -13.25 -14.21 -19.04
CA GLU A 325 -12.85 -15.55 -19.49
C GLU A 325 -11.33 -15.74 -19.61
N ARG A 326 -10.60 -14.63 -19.71
CA ARG A 326 -9.12 -14.63 -19.81
C ARG A 326 -8.42 -14.43 -18.46
N PHE A 327 -9.17 -14.16 -17.41
CA PHE A 327 -8.57 -13.99 -16.09
C PHE A 327 -7.78 -15.25 -15.69
N VAL A 328 -6.57 -15.05 -15.19
CA VAL A 328 -5.57 -16.12 -14.99
C VAL A 328 -6.06 -17.31 -14.17
N LEU A 329 -7.04 -17.11 -13.29
CA LEU A 329 -7.60 -18.17 -12.43
C LEU A 329 -8.77 -18.93 -13.07
N HIS A 330 -9.34 -18.44 -14.18
CA HIS A 330 -10.39 -19.13 -14.91
C HIS A 330 -9.85 -20.14 -15.94
N ARG A 331 -8.53 -20.14 -16.17
CA ARG A 331 -7.91 -21.08 -17.11
C ARG A 331 -7.58 -22.36 -16.34
N SER A 332 -8.30 -23.44 -16.64
CA SER A 332 -7.89 -24.79 -16.30
C SER A 332 -6.53 -25.05 -16.95
N CYS A 333 -5.58 -25.58 -16.19
CA CYS A 333 -4.31 -26.07 -16.73
C CYS A 333 -4.56 -27.23 -17.69
#